data_ebfbcc8e92510f9b31d934c181472269
#
_entry.id   ebfbcc8e92510f9b31d934c181472269
#
_cell.length_a   1.000
_cell.length_b   1.000
_cell.length_c   1.000
_cell.angle_alpha   90.00
_cell.angle_beta   90.00
_cell.angle_gamma   90.00
#
_symmetry.space_group_name_H-M   'P 1'
#
loop_
_entity.id
_entity.type
_entity.pdbx_description
1 polymer ?
#
loop_
_entity_poly.entity_id
_entity_poly.type
_entity_poly.pdbx_seq_one_letter_code
_entity_poly.pdbx_strand_id
1 'polypeptide(L)'
;MFINYAHRGASEYAPENTMSAFNMALQLGANGIELDLQRTRDGKIVIFHDNKIDNKSNKKGKISDYTYQELLDFDFGSWFSLKYKGEKIVLFEDFAKKFLSKSLTFAIELKDEGIEKETFDVIKKCNA
;
A
#
# COMPACT_ATOMS: atom_id res chain seq x y z
N MET A 1 -26.61 -2.98 2.46
CA MET A 1 -25.57 -1.94 2.41
C MET A 1 -24.53 -2.28 1.35
N PHE A 2 -24.25 -1.36 0.46
CA PHE A 2 -23.21 -1.57 -0.52
C PHE A 2 -21.85 -1.23 0.08
N ILE A 3 -20.86 -2.09 -0.15
CA ILE A 3 -19.48 -1.79 0.16
C ILE A 3 -18.83 -1.29 -1.13
N ASN A 4 -18.41 -0.03 -1.13
CA ASN A 4 -17.74 0.58 -2.26
C ASN A 4 -16.23 0.52 -2.02
N TYR A 5 -15.59 -0.53 -2.55
CA TYR A 5 -14.16 -0.71 -2.41
C TYR A 5 -13.39 0.18 -3.37
N ALA A 6 -12.41 0.90 -2.83
CA ALA A 6 -11.42 1.58 -3.64
C ALA A 6 -10.28 0.59 -3.92
N HIS A 7 -10.20 0.09 -5.15
CA HIS A 7 -9.18 -0.87 -5.57
C HIS A 7 -7.80 -0.22 -5.53
N ARG A 8 -6.95 -0.68 -4.60
CA ARG A 8 -5.61 -0.11 -4.37
C ARG A 8 -5.66 1.39 -4.06
N GLY A 9 -6.72 1.81 -3.35
CA GLY A 9 -7.06 3.20 -3.17
C GLY A 9 -7.80 3.75 -4.39
N ALA A 10 -7.85 5.06 -4.55
CA ALA A 10 -8.49 5.69 -5.72
C ALA A 10 -7.52 5.64 -6.92
N SER A 11 -7.29 4.44 -7.46
CA SER A 11 -6.25 4.17 -8.46
C SER A 11 -6.49 4.81 -9.82
N GLU A 12 -7.69 5.32 -10.07
CA GLU A 12 -7.98 6.10 -11.29
C GLU A 12 -7.49 7.54 -11.18
N TYR A 13 -7.31 8.05 -9.97
CA TYR A 13 -7.02 9.45 -9.71
C TYR A 13 -5.64 9.68 -9.09
N ALA A 14 -5.02 8.64 -8.54
CA ALA A 14 -3.73 8.72 -7.87
C ALA A 14 -3.00 7.39 -8.03
N PRO A 15 -1.66 7.37 -7.89
CA PRO A 15 -0.93 6.11 -8.06
C PRO A 15 -1.40 5.06 -7.05
N GLU A 16 -1.67 3.86 -7.55
CA GLU A 16 -2.23 2.78 -6.74
C GLU A 16 -1.37 2.47 -5.52
N ASN A 17 -2.01 2.04 -4.44
CA ASN A 17 -1.34 1.59 -3.20
C ASN A 17 -0.42 2.65 -2.57
N THR A 18 -0.70 3.92 -2.80
CA THR A 18 0.02 5.03 -2.14
C THR A 18 -0.89 5.75 -1.16
N MET A 19 -0.29 6.51 -0.24
CA MET A 19 -1.06 7.33 0.70
C MET A 19 -1.97 8.31 -0.03
N SER A 20 -1.50 8.90 -1.14
CA SER A 20 -2.33 9.80 -1.95
C SER A 20 -3.58 9.10 -2.46
N ALA A 21 -3.45 7.85 -2.94
CA ALA A 21 -4.60 7.08 -3.43
C ALA A 21 -5.55 6.71 -2.31
N PHE A 22 -5.03 6.34 -1.14
CA PHE A 22 -5.87 5.99 0.00
C PHE A 22 -6.62 7.20 0.55
N ASN A 23 -5.95 8.34 0.67
CA ASN A 23 -6.60 9.58 1.11
C ASN A 23 -7.66 10.03 0.12
N MET A 24 -7.38 9.93 -1.17
CA MET A 24 -8.34 10.27 -2.22
C MET A 24 -9.58 9.38 -2.15
N ALA A 25 -9.40 8.09 -1.85
CA ALA A 25 -10.51 7.16 -1.70
C ALA A 25 -11.49 7.63 -0.63
N LEU A 26 -10.98 8.09 0.51
CA LEU A 26 -11.83 8.61 1.57
C LEU A 26 -12.56 9.88 1.14
N GLN A 27 -11.87 10.78 0.45
CA GLN A 27 -12.48 12.03 -0.04
C GLN A 27 -13.59 11.74 -1.04
N LEU A 28 -13.48 10.67 -1.81
CA LEU A 28 -14.50 10.27 -2.81
C LEU A 28 -15.62 9.43 -2.20
N GLY A 29 -15.60 9.20 -0.89
CA GLY A 29 -16.67 8.52 -0.19
C GLY A 29 -16.60 7.00 -0.21
N ALA A 30 -15.44 6.41 -0.50
CA ALA A 30 -15.26 4.97 -0.41
C ALA A 30 -15.43 4.53 1.05
N ASN A 31 -16.13 3.40 1.26
CA ASN A 31 -16.27 2.81 2.60
C ASN A 31 -15.51 1.50 2.72
N GLY A 32 -14.72 1.14 1.71
CA GLY A 32 -13.84 0.00 1.72
C GLY A 32 -12.58 0.30 0.92
N ILE A 33 -11.47 -0.33 1.32
CA ILE A 33 -10.18 -0.19 0.63
C ILE A 33 -9.63 -1.59 0.38
N GLU A 34 -9.22 -1.85 -0.86
CA GLU A 34 -8.52 -3.08 -1.25
C GLU A 34 -7.05 -2.72 -1.42
N LEU A 35 -6.17 -3.54 -0.87
CA LEU A 35 -4.73 -3.33 -0.93
C LEU A 35 -3.96 -4.64 -0.97
N ASP A 36 -2.70 -4.58 -1.39
CA ASP A 36 -1.85 -5.73 -1.62
C ASP A 36 -0.57 -5.62 -0.78
N LEU A 37 -0.19 -6.71 -0.12
CA LEU A 37 0.97 -6.71 0.77
C LEU A 37 2.09 -7.60 0.27
N GLN A 38 3.32 -7.11 0.41
CA GLN A 38 4.55 -7.86 0.12
C GLN A 38 5.58 -7.59 1.21
N ARG A 39 6.57 -8.50 1.31
CA ARG A 39 7.66 -8.40 2.29
C ARG A 39 8.92 -7.88 1.64
N THR A 40 9.58 -6.93 2.29
CA THR A 40 10.89 -6.44 1.86
C THR A 40 11.99 -7.43 2.25
N ARG A 41 13.22 -7.19 1.76
CA ARG A 41 14.36 -8.04 2.08
C ARG A 41 14.62 -8.10 3.58
N ASP A 42 14.39 -7.01 4.31
CA ASP A 42 14.60 -6.94 5.77
C ASP A 42 13.35 -7.30 6.58
N GLY A 43 12.34 -7.89 5.94
CA GLY A 43 11.17 -8.43 6.64
C GLY A 43 10.07 -7.45 6.96
N LYS A 44 10.09 -6.26 6.39
CA LYS A 44 9.02 -5.28 6.57
C LYS A 44 7.87 -5.56 5.61
N ILE A 45 6.64 -5.22 6.01
CA ILE A 45 5.46 -5.40 5.17
C ILE A 45 5.11 -4.07 4.53
N VAL A 46 5.10 -4.04 3.21
CA VAL A 46 4.77 -2.84 2.43
C VAL A 46 3.59 -3.12 1.50
N ILE A 47 2.98 -2.06 1.00
CA ILE A 47 1.80 -2.15 0.14
C ILE A 47 2.24 -1.98 -1.31
N PHE A 48 2.16 -3.07 -2.08
CA PHE A 48 2.53 -3.05 -3.50
C PHE A 48 1.97 -4.28 -4.20
N HIS A 49 1.44 -4.12 -5.40
CA HIS A 49 0.74 -5.19 -6.12
C HIS A 49 1.65 -6.04 -7.00
N ASP A 50 2.47 -5.40 -7.84
CA ASP A 50 3.17 -6.10 -8.92
C ASP A 50 4.33 -6.95 -8.40
N ASN A 51 4.69 -7.99 -9.18
CA ASN A 51 5.87 -8.81 -8.87
C ASN A 51 7.17 -8.00 -8.96
N LYS A 52 7.20 -6.98 -9.82
CA LYS A 52 8.36 -6.10 -10.00
C LYS A 52 7.94 -4.66 -9.90
N ILE A 53 8.86 -3.81 -9.44
CA ILE A 53 8.59 -2.38 -9.30
C ILE A 53 8.82 -1.58 -10.58
N ASP A 54 9.25 -2.24 -11.65
CA ASP A 54 9.72 -1.61 -12.89
C ASP A 54 8.74 -0.62 -13.49
N ASN A 55 7.46 -0.94 -13.52
CA ASN A 55 6.45 -0.12 -14.19
C ASN A 55 5.81 0.93 -13.30
N LYS A 56 6.09 0.90 -12.00
CA LYS A 56 5.44 1.79 -11.03
C LYS A 56 6.42 2.53 -10.13
N SER A 57 7.68 2.55 -10.54
CA SER A 57 8.72 3.29 -9.84
C SER A 57 9.81 3.69 -10.82
N ASN A 58 10.81 4.43 -10.32
CA ASN A 58 11.98 4.82 -11.10
C ASN A 58 13.11 3.81 -11.00
N LYS A 59 12.85 2.62 -10.45
CA LYS A 59 13.85 1.56 -10.27
C LYS A 59 13.31 0.24 -10.80
N LYS A 60 14.17 -0.78 -10.81
CA LYS A 60 13.83 -2.12 -11.31
C LYS A 60 14.06 -3.16 -10.22
N GLY A 61 13.38 -4.29 -10.35
CA GLY A 61 13.53 -5.42 -9.43
C GLY A 61 12.25 -5.73 -8.67
N LYS A 62 12.41 -6.55 -7.63
CA LYS A 62 11.30 -6.97 -6.76
C LYS A 62 11.35 -6.23 -5.45
N ILE A 63 10.19 -6.14 -4.78
CA ILE A 63 10.14 -5.59 -3.41
C ILE A 63 11.13 -6.33 -2.51
N SER A 64 11.21 -7.67 -2.64
CA SER A 64 12.10 -8.50 -1.81
C SER A 64 13.60 -8.31 -2.12
N ASP A 65 13.94 -7.59 -3.18
CA ASP A 65 15.34 -7.28 -3.49
C ASP A 65 15.88 -6.12 -2.65
N TYR A 66 15.00 -5.36 -1.99
CA TYR A 66 15.34 -4.12 -1.31
C TYR A 66 14.91 -4.13 0.14
N THR A 67 15.65 -3.39 0.99
CA THR A 67 15.18 -3.07 2.33
C THR A 67 14.12 -1.97 2.24
N TYR A 68 13.31 -1.83 3.30
CA TYR A 68 12.35 -0.75 3.36
C TYR A 68 13.03 0.62 3.24
N GLN A 69 14.18 0.79 3.90
CA GLN A 69 14.92 2.05 3.86
C GLN A 69 15.37 2.40 2.45
N GLU A 70 15.81 1.40 1.67
CA GLU A 70 16.17 1.60 0.27
C GLU A 70 14.95 2.01 -0.57
N LEU A 71 13.82 1.35 -0.33
CA LEU A 71 12.58 1.65 -1.08
C LEU A 71 12.08 3.08 -0.82
N LEU A 72 12.38 3.65 0.34
CA LEU A 72 11.97 5.02 0.66
C LEU A 72 12.63 6.08 -0.22
N ASP A 73 13.76 5.74 -0.84
CA ASP A 73 14.46 6.67 -1.74
C ASP A 73 13.93 6.61 -3.18
N PHE A 74 13.02 5.69 -3.47
CA PHE A 74 12.49 5.50 -4.81
C PHE A 74 11.20 6.30 -5.02
N ASP A 75 10.94 6.64 -6.28
CA ASP A 75 9.75 7.40 -6.67
C ASP A 75 8.68 6.42 -7.18
N PHE A 76 7.59 6.32 -6.46
CA PHE A 76 6.45 5.46 -6.81
C PHE A 76 5.26 6.26 -7.36
N GLY A 77 5.47 7.50 -7.75
CA GLY A 77 4.37 8.35 -8.19
C GLY A 77 4.48 8.89 -9.60
N SER A 78 5.70 9.20 -10.09
CA SER A 78 5.90 9.82 -11.40
C SER A 78 5.39 8.97 -12.56
N TRP A 79 5.38 7.65 -12.44
CA TRP A 79 4.85 6.76 -13.48
C TRP A 79 3.38 7.05 -13.78
N PHE A 80 2.65 7.49 -12.79
CA PHE A 80 1.24 7.81 -12.91
C PHE A 80 1.05 9.23 -13.46
N SER A 81 1.74 10.19 -12.83
CA SER A 81 1.71 11.60 -13.22
C SER A 81 2.83 12.33 -12.50
N LEU A 82 3.43 13.32 -13.14
CA LEU A 82 4.47 14.14 -12.53
C LEU A 82 3.97 14.91 -11.30
N LYS A 83 2.67 15.10 -11.19
CA LYS A 83 2.03 15.67 -10.00
C LYS A 83 2.39 14.87 -8.74
N TYR A 84 2.62 13.56 -8.89
CA TYR A 84 2.92 12.67 -7.76
C TYR A 84 4.40 12.31 -7.67
N LYS A 85 5.27 13.09 -8.29
CA LYS A 85 6.71 12.86 -8.19
C LYS A 85 7.13 12.80 -6.72
N GLY A 86 7.91 11.79 -6.37
CA GLY A 86 8.39 11.59 -5.02
C GLY A 86 7.44 10.87 -4.08
N GLU A 87 6.30 10.41 -4.57
CA GLU A 87 5.38 9.61 -3.76
C GLU A 87 6.10 8.36 -3.26
N LYS A 88 5.94 8.04 -1.98
CA LYS A 88 6.67 6.94 -1.33
C LYS A 88 5.86 5.65 -1.30
N ILE A 89 6.58 4.53 -1.26
CA ILE A 89 5.95 3.26 -0.92
C ILE A 89 5.42 3.34 0.51
N VAL A 90 4.32 2.64 0.78
CA VAL A 90 3.65 2.71 2.09
C VAL A 90 4.00 1.49 2.93
N LEU A 91 4.49 1.72 4.14
CA LEU A 91 4.64 0.66 5.12
C LEU A 91 3.25 0.30 5.63
N PHE A 92 2.93 -1.00 5.69
CA PHE A 92 1.59 -1.42 6.12
C PHE A 92 1.26 -0.93 7.54
N GLU A 93 2.24 -0.91 8.44
CA GLU A 93 2.01 -0.40 9.79
C GLU A 93 1.57 1.06 9.79
N ASP A 94 2.15 1.89 8.94
CA ASP A 94 1.75 3.30 8.81
C ASP A 94 0.32 3.44 8.29
N PHE A 95 -0.04 2.62 7.29
CA PHE A 95 -1.42 2.55 6.79
C PHE A 95 -2.37 2.13 7.91
N ALA A 96 -2.01 1.09 8.64
CA ALA A 96 -2.85 0.55 9.70
C ALA A 96 -3.11 1.57 10.81
N LYS A 97 -2.08 2.29 11.22
CA LYS A 97 -2.23 3.35 12.23
C LYS A 97 -3.18 4.45 11.80
N LYS A 98 -3.20 4.75 10.51
CA LYS A 98 -4.04 5.84 9.99
C LYS A 98 -5.46 5.42 9.68
N PHE A 99 -5.66 4.21 9.16
CA PHE A 99 -6.96 3.82 8.58
C PHE A 99 -7.72 2.74 9.35
N LEU A 100 -7.05 1.86 10.12
CA LEU A 100 -7.76 0.74 10.76
C LEU A 100 -8.74 1.15 11.85
N SER A 101 -8.56 2.33 12.45
CA SER A 101 -9.48 2.84 13.46
C SER A 101 -10.74 3.47 12.86
N LYS A 102 -10.80 3.62 11.54
CA LYS A 102 -11.94 4.22 10.86
C LYS A 102 -13.00 3.16 10.54
N SER A 103 -14.24 3.60 10.35
CA SER A 103 -15.35 2.70 9.98
C SER A 103 -15.25 2.30 8.51
N LEU A 104 -14.22 1.54 8.18
CA LEU A 104 -13.95 1.08 6.82
C LEU A 104 -13.85 -0.43 6.79
N THR A 105 -14.18 -1.02 5.65
CA THR A 105 -13.95 -2.43 5.38
C THR A 105 -12.67 -2.56 4.56
N PHE A 106 -11.86 -3.57 4.88
CA PHE A 106 -10.59 -3.77 4.18
C PHE A 106 -10.54 -5.14 3.53
N ALA A 107 -10.11 -5.17 2.26
CA ALA A 107 -9.80 -6.40 1.54
C ALA A 107 -8.28 -6.42 1.33
N ILE A 108 -7.61 -7.30 2.05
CA ILE A 108 -6.14 -7.36 2.06
C ILE A 108 -5.69 -8.62 1.35
N GLU A 109 -4.92 -8.46 0.27
CA GLU A 109 -4.34 -9.57 -0.47
C GLU A 109 -2.88 -9.73 -0.08
N LEU A 110 -2.50 -10.95 0.34
CA LEU A 110 -1.12 -11.27 0.70
C LEU A 110 -0.43 -11.85 -0.53
N LYS A 111 0.56 -11.13 -1.05
CA LYS A 111 1.28 -11.54 -2.26
C LYS A 111 2.40 -12.54 -1.97
N ASP A 112 2.94 -12.53 -0.76
CA ASP A 112 4.02 -13.43 -0.36
C ASP A 112 3.48 -14.50 0.58
N GLU A 113 4.05 -15.71 0.49
CA GLU A 113 3.75 -16.77 1.44
C GLU A 113 4.39 -16.45 2.79
N GLY A 114 3.74 -16.86 3.86
CA GLY A 114 4.30 -16.79 5.21
C GLY A 114 4.25 -15.43 5.87
N ILE A 115 3.53 -14.45 5.30
CA ILE A 115 3.40 -13.13 5.93
C ILE A 115 2.10 -12.95 6.71
N GLU A 116 1.31 -14.00 6.83
CA GLU A 116 0.01 -13.92 7.52
C GLU A 116 0.18 -13.50 8.97
N LYS A 117 1.16 -14.07 9.65
CA LYS A 117 1.39 -13.77 11.06
C LYS A 117 1.83 -12.32 11.25
N GLU A 118 2.79 -11.85 10.47
CA GLU A 118 3.27 -10.48 10.56
C GLU A 118 2.15 -9.48 10.27
N THR A 119 1.34 -9.78 9.25
CA THR A 119 0.19 -8.96 8.90
C THR A 119 -0.82 -8.90 10.04
N PHE A 120 -1.15 -10.06 10.59
CA PHE A 120 -2.09 -10.15 11.70
C PHE A 120 -1.58 -9.41 12.95
N ASP A 121 -0.28 -9.53 13.24
CA ASP A 121 0.34 -8.85 14.38
C ASP A 121 0.23 -7.32 14.24
N VAL A 122 0.41 -6.79 13.03
CA VAL A 122 0.25 -5.35 12.77
C VAL A 122 -1.20 -4.93 12.98
N ILE A 123 -2.15 -5.70 12.46
CA ILE A 123 -3.58 -5.38 12.60
C ILE A 123 -3.95 -5.36 14.09
N LYS A 124 -3.53 -6.37 14.84
CA LYS A 124 -3.82 -6.48 16.26
C LYS A 124 -3.24 -5.32 17.06
N LYS A 125 -1.98 -4.95 16.76
CA LYS A 125 -1.28 -3.86 17.41
C LYS A 125 -1.98 -2.51 17.17
N CYS A 126 -2.41 -2.26 15.94
CA CYS A 126 -2.98 -0.98 15.55
C CYS A 126 -4.46 -0.85 15.89
N ASN A 127 -5.14 -1.96 16.15
CA ASN A 127 -6.57 -1.99 16.46
C ASN A 127 -6.84 -2.15 17.95
N ALA A 128 -5.83 -2.06 18.76
CA ALA A 128 -5.96 -2.20 20.22
C ALA A 128 -6.41 -0.91 20.86
#